data_f5a636bfe8df99e5cd785ee08278c17e
#
_entry.id   f5a636bfe8df99e5cd785ee08278c17e
#
_cell.length_a   1.000
_cell.length_b   1.000
_cell.length_c   1.000
_cell.angle_alpha   90.00
_cell.angle_beta   90.00
_cell.angle_gamma   90.00
#
_symmetry.space_group_name_H-M   'P 1'
#
loop_
_entity.id
_entity.type
_entity.pdbx_description
1 polymer ?
#
loop_
_entity_poly.entity_id
_entity_poly.type
_entity_poly.pdbx_seq_one_letter_code
_entity_poly.pdbx_strand_id
1 'polypeptide(L)'
;MVFDLMYLFGVNVIICILLEIVILLLKSRINKNREIENTHELEMNGMLSDVSVNYNEGSIFSYNYGTKELTKKKIVHYTDYIQLAHEYSHAIHNEVTGYDRLWAFYGLIIFFLVLLTLVLLLTVFLMDKVIFILALSCLSLYFIYYLFVVYIEVSANTILLKKRNIKEDKLVVAYIILNMVNEFVFRLLGFVVLYSIISKT
;
A
#
# COMPACT_ATOMS: atom_id res chain seq x y z
N MET A 1 5.75 -25.50 -17.87
CA MET A 1 5.98 -24.87 -16.57
C MET A 1 6.71 -23.52 -16.66
N VAL A 2 7.87 -23.41 -17.33
CA VAL A 2 8.56 -22.08 -17.46
C VAL A 2 7.77 -21.12 -18.36
N PHE A 3 7.20 -21.59 -19.45
CA PHE A 3 6.36 -20.79 -20.36
C PHE A 3 5.11 -20.26 -19.64
N ASP A 4 4.47 -21.06 -18.80
CA ASP A 4 3.26 -20.68 -18.08
C ASP A 4 3.53 -19.54 -17.08
N LEU A 5 4.70 -19.55 -16.45
CA LEU A 5 5.08 -18.53 -15.45
C LEU A 5 5.44 -17.19 -16.10
N MET A 6 6.16 -17.20 -17.23
CA MET A 6 6.44 -15.99 -18.02
C MET A 6 5.14 -15.39 -18.58
N TYR A 7 4.21 -16.24 -19.00
CA TYR A 7 2.89 -15.80 -19.45
C TYR A 7 2.10 -15.13 -18.30
N LEU A 8 2.06 -15.77 -17.13
CA LEU A 8 1.38 -15.23 -15.95
C LEU A 8 2.00 -13.89 -15.51
N PHE A 9 3.32 -13.78 -15.56
CA PHE A 9 4.03 -12.53 -15.30
C PHE A 9 3.64 -11.44 -16.30
N GLY A 10 3.68 -11.77 -17.60
CA GLY A 10 3.30 -10.84 -18.69
C GLY A 10 1.87 -10.34 -18.55
N VAL A 11 0.92 -11.25 -18.25
CA VAL A 11 -0.49 -10.90 -18.01
C VAL A 11 -0.64 -9.96 -16.82
N ASN A 12 0.03 -10.23 -15.69
CA ASN A 12 -0.03 -9.36 -14.52
C ASN A 12 0.54 -7.96 -14.80
N VAL A 13 1.65 -7.86 -15.51
CA VAL A 13 2.23 -6.56 -15.92
C VAL A 13 1.23 -5.78 -16.79
N ILE A 14 0.59 -6.42 -17.75
CA ILE A 14 -0.42 -5.79 -18.59
C ILE A 14 -1.60 -5.30 -17.75
N ILE A 15 -2.08 -6.11 -16.81
CA ILE A 15 -3.17 -5.73 -15.89
C ILE A 15 -2.77 -4.49 -15.08
N CYS A 16 -1.56 -4.46 -14.50
CA CYS A 16 -1.06 -3.30 -13.76
C CYS A 16 -1.04 -2.03 -14.63
N ILE A 17 -0.53 -2.12 -15.85
CA ILE A 17 -0.48 -0.98 -16.78
C ILE A 17 -1.89 -0.48 -17.11
N LEU A 18 -2.83 -1.39 -17.41
CA LEU A 18 -4.21 -1.03 -17.70
C LEU A 18 -4.91 -0.37 -16.51
N LEU A 19 -4.72 -0.91 -15.31
CA LEU A 19 -5.25 -0.33 -14.07
C LEU A 19 -4.69 1.08 -13.85
N GLU A 20 -3.38 1.28 -14.03
CA GLU A 20 -2.73 2.58 -13.88
C GLU A 20 -3.30 3.61 -14.86
N ILE A 21 -3.50 3.23 -16.13
CA ILE A 21 -4.13 4.11 -17.14
C ILE A 21 -5.53 4.53 -16.69
N VAL A 22 -6.36 3.58 -16.23
CA VAL A 22 -7.72 3.88 -15.77
C VAL A 22 -7.70 4.79 -14.54
N ILE A 23 -6.79 4.55 -13.59
CA ILE A 23 -6.61 5.38 -12.39
C ILE A 23 -6.24 6.81 -12.79
N LEU A 24 -5.30 6.99 -13.73
CA LEU A 24 -4.89 8.31 -14.22
C LEU A 24 -6.04 9.06 -14.89
N LEU A 25 -6.87 8.36 -15.69
CA LEU A 25 -8.05 8.94 -16.31
C LEU A 25 -9.10 9.37 -15.27
N LEU A 26 -9.36 8.54 -14.27
CA LEU A 26 -10.26 8.90 -13.16
C LEU A 26 -9.73 10.08 -12.37
N LYS A 27 -8.45 10.09 -12.04
CA LYS A 27 -7.76 11.20 -11.34
C LYS A 27 -7.95 12.51 -12.10
N SER A 28 -7.68 12.51 -13.41
CA SER A 28 -7.85 13.69 -14.26
C SER A 28 -9.30 14.17 -14.26
N ARG A 29 -10.27 13.26 -14.38
CA ARG A 29 -11.70 13.58 -14.39
C ARG A 29 -12.18 14.14 -13.05
N ILE A 30 -11.74 13.56 -11.94
CA ILE A 30 -12.08 14.02 -10.58
C ILE A 30 -11.54 15.45 -10.39
N ASN A 31 -10.26 15.68 -10.71
CA ASN A 31 -9.61 16.97 -10.51
C ASN A 31 -10.20 18.07 -11.41
N LYS A 32 -10.74 17.73 -12.59
CA LYS A 32 -11.42 18.67 -13.48
C LYS A 32 -12.82 19.05 -12.97
N ASN A 33 -13.51 18.13 -12.32
CA ASN A 33 -14.91 18.30 -11.92
C ASN A 33 -15.08 18.78 -10.49
N ARG A 34 -14.01 18.84 -9.71
CA ARG A 34 -14.03 19.20 -8.30
C ARG A 34 -13.00 20.28 -8.01
N GLU A 35 -13.50 21.40 -7.50
CA GLU A 35 -12.66 22.47 -6.92
C GLU A 35 -12.43 22.15 -5.44
N ILE A 36 -11.28 22.59 -4.93
CA ILE A 36 -10.98 22.49 -3.50
C ILE A 36 -11.63 23.68 -2.84
N GLU A 37 -12.71 23.46 -2.13
CA GLU A 37 -13.25 24.47 -1.22
C GLU A 37 -12.45 24.42 0.09
N ASN A 38 -12.14 25.60 0.65
CA ASN A 38 -11.43 25.74 1.93
C ASN A 38 -12.17 25.07 3.11
N THR A 39 -13.45 24.74 2.93
CA THR A 39 -14.28 23.98 3.90
C THR A 39 -13.78 22.57 4.15
N HIS A 40 -13.07 21.92 3.20
CA HIS A 40 -12.56 20.55 3.36
C HIS A 40 -11.44 20.43 4.39
N GLU A 41 -10.67 21.49 4.61
CA GLU A 41 -9.65 21.54 5.65
C GLU A 41 -10.27 21.58 7.06
N LEU A 42 -11.41 22.26 7.19
CA LEU A 42 -12.21 22.34 8.43
C LEU A 42 -12.90 21.01 8.75
N GLU A 43 -13.43 20.30 7.75
CA GLU A 43 -14.04 18.97 7.94
C GLU A 43 -13.01 17.92 8.33
N MET A 44 -11.78 17.99 7.82
CA MET A 44 -10.70 17.09 8.22
C MET A 44 -10.21 17.36 9.63
N ASN A 45 -10.09 18.61 10.04
CA ASN A 45 -9.76 18.97 11.41
C ASN A 45 -10.81 18.43 12.43
N GLY A 46 -12.08 18.39 12.02
CA GLY A 46 -13.14 17.72 12.82
C GLY A 46 -13.03 16.19 12.88
N MET A 47 -12.38 15.56 11.91
CA MET A 47 -12.11 14.12 11.92
C MET A 47 -10.97 13.74 12.88
N LEU A 48 -10.12 14.67 13.22
CA LEU A 48 -8.87 14.44 13.95
C LEU A 48 -8.92 14.92 15.39
N SER A 49 -10.03 15.51 15.84
CA SER A 49 -10.16 15.95 17.22
C SER A 49 -9.87 14.84 18.24
N ASP A 50 -9.96 13.59 17.81
CA ASP A 50 -9.79 12.41 18.65
C ASP A 50 -8.44 11.68 18.44
N VAL A 51 -7.60 12.13 17.48
CA VAL A 51 -6.33 11.47 17.14
C VAL A 51 -5.16 12.43 17.34
N SER A 52 -4.23 12.09 18.24
CA SER A 52 -3.01 12.85 18.43
C SER A 52 -2.02 12.57 17.28
N VAL A 53 -2.03 13.41 16.26
CA VAL A 53 -1.13 13.30 15.11
C VAL A 53 -0.15 14.46 15.11
N ASN A 54 1.13 14.15 15.04
CA ASN A 54 2.18 15.12 14.79
C ASN A 54 2.26 15.40 13.29
N TYR A 55 2.27 16.67 12.93
CA TYR A 55 2.35 17.07 11.52
C TYR A 55 3.79 17.38 11.11
N ASN A 56 4.18 16.87 9.95
CA ASN A 56 5.43 17.22 9.31
C ASN A 56 5.16 17.63 7.85
N GLU A 57 5.87 18.65 7.37
CA GLU A 57 5.78 19.05 5.97
C GLU A 57 6.72 18.22 5.10
N GLY A 58 6.21 17.70 3.98
CA GLY A 58 6.97 16.85 3.08
C GLY A 58 6.50 16.92 1.62
N SER A 59 7.12 16.12 0.78
CA SER A 59 6.79 16.03 -0.65
C SER A 59 5.67 15.04 -0.97
N ILE A 60 5.30 14.18 -0.01
CA ILE A 60 4.28 13.14 -0.15
C ILE A 60 3.34 13.18 1.04
N PHE A 61 2.16 12.56 0.90
CA PHE A 61 1.32 12.20 2.03
C PHE A 61 1.76 10.82 2.54
N SER A 62 1.96 10.69 3.84
CA SER A 62 2.25 9.41 4.46
C SER A 62 1.99 9.46 5.96
N TYR A 63 1.51 8.37 6.54
CA TYR A 63 1.37 8.21 7.97
C TYR A 63 2.38 7.19 8.50
N ASN A 64 3.14 7.58 9.51
CA ASN A 64 4.07 6.69 10.19
C ASN A 64 3.43 6.11 11.46
N TYR A 65 3.16 4.81 11.46
CA TYR A 65 2.53 4.12 12.59
C TYR A 65 3.36 4.16 13.88
N GLY A 66 4.69 4.14 13.76
CA GLY A 66 5.60 4.10 14.92
C GLY A 66 5.73 5.45 15.61
N THR A 67 5.91 6.53 14.84
CA THR A 67 6.08 7.90 15.38
C THR A 67 4.75 8.64 15.53
N LYS A 68 3.67 8.11 14.97
CA LYS A 68 2.35 8.76 14.86
C LYS A 68 2.44 10.11 14.14
N GLU A 69 3.33 10.21 13.16
CA GLU A 69 3.53 11.41 12.36
C GLU A 69 2.80 11.30 11.03
N LEU A 70 2.09 12.35 10.68
CA LEU A 70 1.48 12.54 9.37
C LEU A 70 2.30 13.54 8.57
N THR A 71 2.94 13.06 7.51
CA THR A 71 3.60 13.92 6.54
C THR A 71 2.56 14.41 5.54
N LYS A 72 2.49 15.72 5.33
CA LYS A 72 1.57 16.33 4.37
C LYS A 72 2.30 17.25 3.41
N LYS A 73 1.92 17.18 2.13
CA LYS A 73 2.30 18.16 1.10
C LYS A 73 1.19 19.20 0.91
N LYS A 74 1.49 20.25 0.16
CA LYS A 74 0.47 21.23 -0.26
C LYS A 74 -0.62 20.53 -1.08
N ILE A 75 -1.87 20.72 -0.68
CA ILE A 75 -3.03 20.23 -1.43
C ILE A 75 -3.25 21.17 -2.63
N VAL A 76 -3.18 20.62 -3.84
CA VAL A 76 -3.38 21.36 -5.10
C VAL A 76 -4.62 20.85 -5.83
N HIS A 77 -4.91 19.54 -5.70
CA HIS A 77 -5.99 18.88 -6.40
C HIS A 77 -6.90 18.12 -5.43
N TYR A 78 -8.14 17.89 -5.83
CA TYR A 78 -9.09 17.11 -5.02
C TYR A 78 -8.59 15.70 -4.70
N THR A 79 -7.82 15.10 -5.61
CA THR A 79 -7.18 13.80 -5.36
C THR A 79 -6.09 13.86 -4.29
N ASP A 80 -5.43 15.00 -4.08
CA ASP A 80 -4.49 15.20 -2.97
C ASP A 80 -5.26 15.17 -1.63
N TYR A 81 -6.45 15.76 -1.60
CA TYR A 81 -7.35 15.67 -0.45
C TYR A 81 -7.75 14.23 -0.14
N ILE A 82 -8.10 13.42 -1.17
CA ILE A 82 -8.43 12.00 -0.98
C ILE A 82 -7.24 11.23 -0.40
N GLN A 83 -6.03 11.48 -0.91
CA GLN A 83 -4.81 10.85 -0.39
C GLN A 83 -4.54 11.23 1.06
N LEU A 84 -4.67 12.50 1.40
CA LEU A 84 -4.53 12.95 2.78
C LEU A 84 -5.58 12.30 3.69
N ALA A 85 -6.84 12.22 3.26
CA ALA A 85 -7.90 11.56 4.01
C ALA A 85 -7.65 10.05 4.18
N HIS A 86 -6.97 9.42 3.22
CA HIS A 86 -6.51 8.03 3.34
C HIS A 86 -5.45 7.88 4.45
N GLU A 87 -4.43 8.74 4.47
CA GLU A 87 -3.41 8.72 5.53
C GLU A 87 -3.99 9.00 6.93
N TYR A 88 -5.00 9.84 7.00
CA TYR A 88 -5.78 10.03 8.24
C TYR A 88 -6.53 8.78 8.66
N SER A 89 -7.03 8.01 7.70
CA SER A 89 -7.70 6.76 8.01
C SER A 89 -6.74 5.73 8.59
N HIS A 90 -5.46 5.76 8.22
CA HIS A 90 -4.40 5.01 8.90
C HIS A 90 -4.20 5.46 10.34
N ALA A 91 -4.19 6.77 10.62
CA ALA A 91 -4.07 7.29 11.97
C ALA A 91 -5.24 6.83 12.86
N ILE A 92 -6.47 6.94 12.37
CA ILE A 92 -7.67 6.44 13.07
C ILE A 92 -7.57 4.93 13.32
N HIS A 93 -7.14 4.17 12.33
CA HIS A 93 -6.97 2.74 12.44
C HIS A 93 -5.92 2.37 13.50
N ASN A 94 -4.81 3.12 13.56
CA ASN A 94 -3.76 2.93 14.56
C ASN A 94 -4.27 3.19 15.99
N GLU A 95 -5.02 4.26 16.21
CA GLU A 95 -5.61 4.58 17.52
C GLU A 95 -6.58 3.49 18.02
N VAL A 96 -7.37 2.92 17.11
CA VAL A 96 -8.32 1.85 17.45
C VAL A 96 -7.63 0.52 17.72
N THR A 97 -6.58 0.21 16.98
CA THR A 97 -5.95 -1.12 16.99
C THR A 97 -4.66 -1.20 17.79
N GLY A 98 -4.00 -0.07 18.06
CA GLY A 98 -2.70 -0.02 18.76
C GLY A 98 -1.57 -0.66 17.95
N TYR A 99 -1.59 -0.58 16.62
CA TYR A 99 -0.57 -1.15 15.74
C TYR A 99 0.80 -0.47 15.83
N ASP A 100 0.91 0.68 16.49
CA ASP A 100 2.18 1.27 16.87
C ASP A 100 3.10 0.27 17.60
N ARG A 101 2.52 -0.63 18.40
CA ARG A 101 3.26 -1.69 19.10
C ARG A 101 3.79 -2.78 18.17
N LEU A 102 3.12 -3.02 17.03
CA LEU A 102 3.54 -3.99 16.02
C LEU A 102 4.57 -3.40 15.04
N TRP A 103 4.76 -2.09 15.04
CA TRP A 103 5.71 -1.42 14.15
C TRP A 103 7.17 -1.80 14.45
N ALA A 104 7.50 -2.12 15.69
CA ALA A 104 8.81 -2.68 16.05
C ALA A 104 9.05 -4.04 15.37
N PHE A 105 8.01 -4.87 15.26
CA PHE A 105 8.02 -6.10 14.47
C PHE A 105 8.20 -5.85 12.97
N TYR A 106 7.68 -4.75 12.45
CA TYR A 106 7.81 -4.37 11.06
C TYR A 106 9.26 -4.12 10.65
N GLY A 107 10.04 -3.43 11.48
CA GLY A 107 11.48 -3.24 11.28
C GLY A 107 12.24 -4.57 11.24
N LEU A 108 11.89 -5.51 12.13
CA LEU A 108 12.42 -6.87 12.13
C LEU A 108 12.07 -7.62 10.84
N ILE A 109 10.84 -7.54 10.37
CA ILE A 109 10.40 -8.19 9.11
C ILE A 109 11.15 -7.61 7.91
N ILE A 110 11.32 -6.29 7.82
CA ILE A 110 12.11 -5.65 6.75
C ILE A 110 13.56 -6.13 6.82
N PHE A 111 14.17 -6.19 8.00
CA PHE A 111 15.53 -6.71 8.17
C PHE A 111 15.64 -8.15 7.68
N PHE A 112 14.69 -9.02 8.03
CA PHE A 112 14.64 -10.39 7.53
C PHE A 112 14.42 -10.48 6.03
N LEU A 113 13.62 -9.57 5.42
CA LEU A 113 13.43 -9.50 3.97
C LEU A 113 14.70 -9.09 3.22
N VAL A 114 15.48 -8.15 3.78
CA VAL A 114 16.79 -7.76 3.22
C VAL A 114 17.77 -8.91 3.33
N LEU A 115 17.85 -9.56 4.50
CA LEU A 115 18.67 -10.74 4.71
C LEU A 115 18.31 -11.87 3.74
N LEU A 116 17.01 -12.07 3.50
CA LEU A 116 16.48 -13.01 2.53
C LEU A 116 16.94 -12.71 1.11
N THR A 117 16.84 -11.45 0.69
CA THR A 117 17.26 -11.05 -0.65
C THR A 117 18.74 -11.35 -0.85
N LEU A 118 19.55 -11.13 0.18
CA LEU A 118 20.98 -11.48 0.19
C LEU A 118 21.18 -13.01 0.12
N VAL A 119 20.43 -13.78 0.90
CA VAL A 119 20.50 -15.25 0.88
C VAL A 119 20.04 -15.78 -0.48
N LEU A 120 18.96 -15.27 -1.07
CA LEU A 120 18.52 -15.65 -2.42
C LEU A 120 19.55 -15.32 -3.49
N LEU A 121 20.25 -14.19 -3.39
CA LEU A 121 21.37 -13.88 -4.29
C LEU A 121 22.52 -14.88 -4.15
N LEU A 122 22.79 -15.35 -2.94
CA LEU A 122 23.81 -16.39 -2.67
C LEU A 122 23.37 -17.77 -3.15
N THR A 123 22.05 -18.10 -3.13
CA THR A 123 21.52 -19.41 -3.60
C THR A 123 21.72 -19.62 -5.09
N VAL A 124 21.64 -18.56 -5.88
CA VAL A 124 21.92 -18.63 -7.32
C VAL A 124 23.32 -19.18 -7.58
N PHE A 125 24.23 -19.05 -6.60
CA PHE A 125 25.62 -19.52 -6.71
C PHE A 125 25.92 -20.85 -6.05
N LEU A 126 25.12 -21.34 -5.09
CA LEU A 126 25.54 -22.43 -4.19
C LEU A 126 24.69 -23.71 -4.25
N MET A 127 23.57 -23.74 -4.97
CA MET A 127 22.71 -24.93 -5.25
C MET A 127 22.57 -25.94 -4.07
N ASP A 128 22.44 -25.50 -2.82
CA ASP A 128 22.35 -26.35 -1.64
C ASP A 128 20.87 -26.48 -1.15
N LYS A 129 20.47 -27.68 -0.72
CA LYS A 129 19.16 -27.97 -0.17
C LYS A 129 18.80 -27.12 1.05
N VAL A 130 19.77 -26.76 1.89
CA VAL A 130 19.58 -25.90 3.07
C VAL A 130 19.15 -24.51 2.63
N ILE A 131 19.74 -24.01 1.56
CA ILE A 131 19.47 -22.71 0.99
C ILE A 131 18.05 -22.66 0.39
N PHE A 132 17.61 -23.75 -0.28
CA PHE A 132 16.23 -23.87 -0.78
C PHE A 132 15.19 -23.79 0.35
N ILE A 133 15.43 -24.47 1.47
CA ILE A 133 14.54 -24.44 2.66
C ILE A 133 14.50 -23.02 3.26
N LEU A 134 15.64 -22.36 3.36
CA LEU A 134 15.73 -20.96 3.80
C LEU A 134 14.96 -20.02 2.87
N ALA A 135 15.12 -20.15 1.56
CA ALA A 135 14.41 -19.37 0.56
C ALA A 135 12.89 -19.54 0.67
N LEU A 136 12.42 -20.79 0.84
CA LEU A 136 11.00 -21.10 1.02
C LEU A 136 10.44 -20.51 2.32
N SER A 137 11.20 -20.62 3.43
CA SER A 137 10.82 -20.05 4.74
C SER A 137 10.65 -18.54 4.64
N CYS A 138 11.54 -17.88 3.96
CA CYS A 138 11.54 -16.46 3.77
C CYS A 138 10.42 -15.98 2.81
N LEU A 139 10.10 -16.77 1.77
CA LEU A 139 8.95 -16.51 0.93
C LEU A 139 7.65 -16.57 1.74
N SER A 140 7.55 -17.51 2.67
CA SER A 140 6.41 -17.62 3.59
C SER A 140 6.30 -16.41 4.51
N LEU A 141 7.41 -15.91 5.05
CA LEU A 141 7.44 -14.68 5.86
C LEU A 141 7.05 -13.45 5.04
N TYR A 142 7.54 -13.36 3.79
CA TYR A 142 7.13 -12.29 2.88
C TYR A 142 5.62 -12.34 2.60
N PHE A 143 5.04 -13.52 2.43
CA PHE A 143 3.61 -13.68 2.23
C PHE A 143 2.79 -13.23 3.44
N ILE A 144 3.22 -13.58 4.66
CA ILE A 144 2.59 -13.13 5.91
C ILE A 144 2.66 -11.59 6.01
N TYR A 145 3.83 -11.01 5.73
CA TYR A 145 4.01 -9.56 5.68
C TYR A 145 3.06 -8.90 4.66
N TYR A 146 2.99 -9.48 3.46
CA TYR A 146 2.09 -9.01 2.42
C TYR A 146 0.62 -8.99 2.87
N LEU A 147 0.14 -10.08 3.49
CA LEU A 147 -1.22 -10.15 4.03
C LEU A 147 -1.48 -9.07 5.08
N PHE A 148 -0.49 -8.80 5.93
CA PHE A 148 -0.57 -7.78 6.95
C PHE A 148 -0.68 -6.37 6.35
N VAL A 149 0.14 -6.04 5.36
CA VAL A 149 0.06 -4.75 4.67
C VAL A 149 -1.27 -4.58 3.95
N VAL A 150 -1.73 -5.62 3.24
CA VAL A 150 -3.05 -5.61 2.58
C VAL A 150 -4.17 -5.35 3.60
N TYR A 151 -4.12 -6.00 4.77
CA TYR A 151 -5.09 -5.78 5.83
C TYR A 151 -5.13 -4.33 6.31
N ILE A 152 -3.96 -3.71 6.53
CA ILE A 152 -3.83 -2.31 6.93
C ILE A 152 -4.44 -1.38 5.87
N GLU A 153 -4.08 -1.57 4.60
CA GLU A 153 -4.57 -0.76 3.49
C GLU A 153 -6.09 -0.91 3.28
N VAL A 154 -6.60 -2.13 3.33
CA VAL A 154 -8.04 -2.40 3.23
C VAL A 154 -8.80 -1.76 4.39
N SER A 155 -8.25 -1.81 5.61
CA SER A 155 -8.87 -1.21 6.79
C SER A 155 -8.93 0.32 6.67
N ALA A 156 -7.84 0.99 6.29
CA ALA A 156 -7.81 2.42 6.06
C ALA A 156 -8.79 2.87 4.96
N ASN A 157 -8.78 2.17 3.83
CA ASN A 157 -9.73 2.45 2.74
C ASN A 157 -11.18 2.21 3.16
N THR A 158 -11.45 1.21 4.01
CA THR A 158 -12.78 0.96 4.55
C THR A 158 -13.26 2.10 5.44
N ILE A 159 -12.37 2.67 6.27
CA ILE A 159 -12.67 3.85 7.10
C ILE A 159 -12.96 5.05 6.19
N LEU A 160 -12.12 5.28 5.18
CA LEU A 160 -12.27 6.35 4.22
C LEU A 160 -13.62 6.27 3.48
N LEU A 161 -13.99 5.10 2.98
CA LEU A 161 -15.23 4.86 2.23
C LEU A 161 -16.50 5.00 3.09
N LYS A 162 -16.40 4.94 4.42
CA LYS A 162 -17.54 5.19 5.32
C LYS A 162 -17.88 6.68 5.47
N LYS A 163 -16.98 7.58 5.07
CA LYS A 163 -17.24 9.03 5.14
C LYS A 163 -18.31 9.42 4.13
N ARG A 164 -19.30 10.21 4.58
CA ARG A 164 -20.51 10.53 3.83
C ARG A 164 -20.20 11.20 2.48
N ASN A 165 -19.38 12.24 2.51
CA ASN A 165 -18.96 13.00 1.33
C ASN A 165 -18.21 12.16 0.28
N ILE A 166 -17.47 11.13 0.71
CA ILE A 166 -16.75 10.22 -0.18
C ILE A 166 -17.69 9.12 -0.70
N LYS A 167 -18.49 8.52 0.18
CA LYS A 167 -19.43 7.44 -0.17
C LYS A 167 -20.43 7.82 -1.24
N GLU A 168 -20.89 9.08 -1.24
CA GLU A 168 -21.90 9.57 -2.19
C GLU A 168 -21.31 9.83 -3.59
N ASP A 169 -19.98 9.97 -3.73
CA ASP A 169 -19.32 10.18 -5.02
C ASP A 169 -18.80 8.90 -5.65
N LYS A 170 -19.56 8.38 -6.61
CA LYS A 170 -19.23 7.13 -7.30
C LYS A 170 -17.88 7.15 -8.02
N LEU A 171 -17.43 8.33 -8.53
CA LEU A 171 -16.12 8.44 -9.20
C LEU A 171 -14.98 8.35 -8.18
N VAL A 172 -15.14 9.00 -7.03
CA VAL A 172 -14.16 8.94 -5.94
C VAL A 172 -14.09 7.53 -5.37
N VAL A 173 -15.22 6.89 -5.14
CA VAL A 173 -15.28 5.48 -4.68
C VAL A 173 -14.56 4.56 -5.67
N ALA A 174 -14.83 4.69 -6.97
CA ALA A 174 -14.17 3.90 -8.00
C ALA A 174 -12.65 4.14 -8.02
N TYR A 175 -12.22 5.39 -7.89
CA TYR A 175 -10.80 5.75 -7.81
C TYR A 175 -10.11 5.09 -6.62
N ILE A 176 -10.69 5.14 -5.41
CA ILE A 176 -10.13 4.53 -4.20
C ILE A 176 -10.04 3.00 -4.36
N ILE A 177 -11.12 2.35 -4.83
CA ILE A 177 -11.14 0.90 -5.02
C ILE A 177 -10.10 0.45 -6.06
N LEU A 178 -9.99 1.17 -7.18
CA LEU A 178 -9.01 0.81 -8.22
C LEU A 178 -7.57 1.01 -7.76
N ASN A 179 -7.27 2.06 -6.98
CA ASN A 179 -5.94 2.21 -6.38
C ASN A 179 -5.63 1.04 -5.44
N MET A 180 -6.58 0.64 -4.59
CA MET A 180 -6.41 -0.51 -3.69
C MET A 180 -6.16 -1.81 -4.47
N VAL A 181 -6.93 -2.05 -5.54
CA VAL A 181 -6.75 -3.23 -6.40
C VAL A 181 -5.39 -3.19 -7.11
N ASN A 182 -4.99 -2.03 -7.65
CA ASN A 182 -3.72 -1.88 -8.34
C ASN A 182 -2.54 -2.15 -7.41
N GLU A 183 -2.58 -1.63 -6.19
CA GLU A 183 -1.54 -1.89 -5.19
C GLU A 183 -1.50 -3.37 -4.80
N PHE A 184 -2.65 -4.02 -4.65
CA PHE A 184 -2.75 -5.45 -4.40
C PHE A 184 -2.12 -6.27 -5.54
N VAL A 185 -2.48 -5.99 -6.79
CA VAL A 185 -1.96 -6.71 -7.97
C VAL A 185 -0.45 -6.48 -8.13
N PHE A 186 0.03 -5.25 -7.93
CA PHE A 186 1.45 -4.93 -8.02
C PHE A 186 2.29 -5.69 -6.97
N ARG A 187 1.83 -5.78 -5.74
CA ARG A 187 2.51 -6.54 -4.67
C ARG A 187 2.47 -8.05 -4.95
N LEU A 188 1.35 -8.56 -5.50
CA LEU A 188 1.24 -9.95 -5.92
C LEU A 188 2.25 -10.28 -7.02
N LEU A 189 2.51 -9.34 -7.92
CA LEU A 189 3.54 -9.48 -8.96
C LEU A 189 4.93 -9.75 -8.36
N GLY A 190 5.30 -9.00 -7.33
CA GLY A 190 6.56 -9.22 -6.58
C GLY A 190 6.66 -10.65 -6.02
N PHE A 191 5.56 -11.17 -5.46
CA PHE A 191 5.50 -12.55 -4.97
C PHE A 191 5.68 -13.58 -6.09
N VAL A 192 5.01 -13.39 -7.23
CA VAL A 192 5.14 -14.28 -8.41
C VAL A 192 6.57 -14.31 -8.94
N VAL A 193 7.26 -13.16 -8.99
CA VAL A 193 8.66 -13.06 -9.40
C VAL A 193 9.57 -13.85 -8.45
N LEU A 194 9.44 -13.64 -7.15
CA LEU A 194 10.25 -14.34 -6.14
C LEU A 194 10.01 -15.86 -6.18
N TYR A 195 8.74 -16.29 -6.26
CA TYR A 195 8.40 -17.70 -6.42
C TYR A 195 9.01 -18.31 -7.69
N SER A 196 9.02 -17.54 -8.79
CA SER A 196 9.59 -18.00 -10.08
C SER A 196 11.09 -18.21 -10.03
N ILE A 197 11.81 -17.40 -9.25
CA ILE A 197 13.25 -17.54 -9.04
C ILE A 197 13.53 -18.80 -8.25
N ILE A 198 12.81 -18.99 -7.13
CA ILE A 198 12.99 -20.14 -6.23
C ILE A 198 12.63 -21.46 -6.90
N SER A 199 11.61 -21.51 -7.74
CA SER A 199 11.16 -22.73 -8.41
C SER A 199 12.08 -23.21 -9.54
N LYS A 200 13.08 -22.41 -9.91
CA LYS A 200 14.08 -22.74 -10.94
C LYS A 200 15.40 -23.26 -10.36
N THR A 201 15.61 -23.07 -9.06
CA THR A 201 16.72 -23.65 -8.30
C THR A 201 16.36 -25.02 -7.77
#